data_d6cffde0433a8cce5d5a5b4a2acfbe28
#
_entry.id   d6cffde0433a8cce5d5a5b4a2acfbe28
#
_cell.length_a   1.000
_cell.length_b   1.000
_cell.length_c   1.000
_cell.angle_alpha   90.00
_cell.angle_beta   90.00
_cell.angle_gamma   90.00
#
_symmetry.space_group_name_H-M   'P 1'
#
loop_
_entity.id
_entity.type
_entity.pdbx_description
1 polymer ?
#
loop_
_entity_poly.entity_id
_entity_poly.type
_entity_poly.pdbx_seq_one_letter_code
_entity_poly.pdbx_strand_id
1 'polypeptide(L)'
;MFQNNLLMAATSLSAGGVILTYITAVGDAVNRTVYTFSSVSFGDASSGRVIVVNAGAGTSAARTISSVTIGGVTATQAAQAAMSESCNGTFYAVVSTGTSGDIVVTYSGSCNRSGIGVWGLAGAAATAHDTVSDSASNPIALPLSIPASGAAIGGCYTNGATHSWANLTENFEQNPEASHLHSGASATFEEEQTDLAIAVTLSSASMETGSAVSFGPI
;
A
#
# COMPACT_ATOMS: atom_id res chain seq x y z
N MET A 1 26.76 0.45 58.25
CA MET A 1 25.44 0.77 57.70
C MET A 1 25.58 0.89 56.18
N PHE A 2 25.34 -0.23 55.44
CA PHE A 2 25.50 -0.27 53.98
C PHE A 2 24.12 -0.09 53.40
N GLN A 3 23.88 1.02 52.68
CA GLN A 3 22.68 1.21 51.87
C GLN A 3 22.83 0.43 50.57
N ASN A 4 22.01 -0.63 50.40
CA ASN A 4 21.82 -1.28 49.10
C ASN A 4 20.98 -0.39 48.23
N ASN A 5 21.57 0.31 47.27
CA ASN A 5 20.86 0.91 46.15
C ASN A 5 20.44 -0.22 45.20
N LEU A 6 19.18 -0.65 45.32
CA LEU A 6 18.55 -1.53 44.33
C LEU A 6 18.23 -0.70 43.10
N LEU A 7 19.13 -0.77 42.11
CA LEU A 7 18.85 -0.19 40.79
C LEU A 7 17.79 -1.07 40.13
N MET A 8 16.52 -0.64 40.17
CA MET A 8 15.49 -1.24 39.34
C MET A 8 15.81 -0.88 37.88
N ALA A 9 16.30 -1.86 37.13
CA ALA A 9 16.30 -1.79 35.69
C ALA A 9 14.84 -1.75 35.22
N ALA A 10 14.41 -0.59 34.78
CA ALA A 10 13.15 -0.49 34.02
C ALA A 10 13.35 -1.31 32.75
N THR A 11 12.77 -2.51 32.71
CA THR A 11 12.57 -3.21 31.44
C THR A 11 11.58 -2.37 30.65
N SER A 12 12.09 -1.60 29.68
CA SER A 12 11.25 -1.07 28.64
C SER A 12 10.57 -2.29 27.98
N LEU A 13 9.26 -2.42 28.13
CA LEU A 13 8.50 -3.26 27.19
C LEU A 13 8.84 -2.68 25.81
N SER A 14 9.56 -3.45 25.02
CA SER A 14 9.65 -3.18 23.59
C SER A 14 8.22 -3.12 23.09
N ALA A 15 7.78 -1.95 22.63
CA ALA A 15 6.54 -1.85 21.88
C ALA A 15 6.67 -2.86 20.73
N GLY A 16 5.73 -3.78 20.61
CA GLY A 16 5.78 -4.80 19.56
C GLY A 16 5.82 -4.08 18.21
N GLY A 17 6.71 -4.52 17.30
CA GLY A 17 6.82 -3.92 15.97
C GLY A 17 5.52 -4.09 15.17
N VAL A 18 5.44 -3.40 14.05
CA VAL A 18 4.33 -3.54 13.10
C VAL A 18 4.31 -4.98 12.54
N ILE A 19 3.18 -5.66 12.70
CA ILE A 19 2.92 -6.95 12.07
C ILE A 19 2.24 -6.69 10.72
N LEU A 20 2.97 -6.94 9.64
CA LEU A 20 2.53 -6.75 8.27
C LEU A 20 2.10 -8.10 7.66
N THR A 21 0.93 -8.14 7.06
CA THR A 21 0.42 -9.32 6.34
C THR A 21 -0.10 -8.89 4.97
N TYR A 22 0.48 -9.44 3.89
CA TYR A 22 -0.16 -9.39 2.58
C TYR A 22 -1.38 -10.31 2.59
N ILE A 23 -2.51 -9.84 2.07
CA ILE A 23 -3.78 -10.56 2.14
C ILE A 23 -4.20 -11.09 0.76
N THR A 24 -4.31 -10.22 -0.23
CA THR A 24 -4.82 -10.59 -1.56
C THR A 24 -4.58 -9.51 -2.60
N ALA A 25 -4.73 -9.88 -3.88
CA ALA A 25 -4.91 -8.94 -4.98
C ALA A 25 -6.12 -9.37 -5.82
N VAL A 26 -6.88 -8.39 -6.31
CA VAL A 26 -8.09 -8.60 -7.12
C VAL A 26 -8.12 -7.61 -8.27
N GLY A 27 -8.51 -8.06 -9.47
CA GLY A 27 -8.66 -7.22 -10.66
C GLY A 27 -10.06 -7.30 -11.26
N ASP A 28 -10.47 -6.26 -11.97
CA ASP A 28 -11.70 -6.18 -12.77
C ASP A 28 -11.38 -5.50 -14.12
N ALA A 29 -11.68 -6.19 -15.24
CA ALA A 29 -11.42 -5.75 -16.60
C ALA A 29 -12.60 -5.02 -17.27
N VAL A 30 -13.65 -4.71 -16.53
CA VAL A 30 -14.86 -4.07 -17.06
C VAL A 30 -14.74 -2.55 -16.95
N ASN A 31 -15.12 -1.80 -17.99
CA ASN A 31 -15.13 -0.34 -17.98
C ASN A 31 -16.10 0.22 -16.94
N ARG A 32 -15.58 0.96 -15.96
CA ARG A 32 -16.36 1.57 -14.87
C ARG A 32 -15.74 2.87 -14.37
N THR A 33 -16.56 3.70 -13.75
CA THR A 33 -16.09 4.83 -12.91
C THR A 33 -15.97 4.40 -11.44
N VAL A 34 -16.81 3.44 -11.01
CA VAL A 34 -16.81 2.90 -9.66
C VAL A 34 -16.60 1.39 -9.73
N TYR A 35 -15.57 0.91 -9.07
CA TYR A 35 -15.28 -0.52 -8.93
C TYR A 35 -15.60 -0.96 -7.51
N THR A 36 -16.42 -2.00 -7.39
CA THR A 36 -16.73 -2.64 -6.11
C THR A 36 -16.12 -4.03 -6.11
N PHE A 37 -15.08 -4.22 -5.33
CA PHE A 37 -14.48 -5.52 -5.05
C PHE A 37 -15.17 -6.10 -3.83
N SER A 38 -16.11 -7.02 -4.05
CA SER A 38 -16.99 -7.51 -2.99
C SER A 38 -16.35 -8.60 -2.14
N SER A 39 -16.65 -8.59 -0.83
CA SER A 39 -16.24 -9.61 0.13
C SER A 39 -14.74 -9.87 0.16
N VAL A 40 -13.93 -8.82 -0.04
CA VAL A 40 -12.47 -8.92 0.05
C VAL A 40 -12.07 -9.26 1.47
N SER A 41 -11.16 -10.22 1.63
CA SER A 41 -10.60 -10.58 2.94
C SER A 41 -9.82 -9.40 3.53
N PHE A 42 -9.94 -9.23 4.85
CA PHE A 42 -9.17 -8.27 5.64
C PHE A 42 -8.23 -8.97 6.65
N GLY A 43 -8.16 -10.33 6.59
CA GLY A 43 -7.48 -11.13 7.61
C GLY A 43 -8.19 -11.10 8.95
N ASP A 44 -7.50 -11.54 10.01
CA ASP A 44 -8.07 -11.61 11.35
C ASP A 44 -8.35 -10.21 11.92
N ALA A 45 -9.51 -10.04 12.54
CA ALA A 45 -9.88 -8.80 13.20
C ALA A 45 -8.98 -8.54 14.42
N SER A 46 -8.51 -7.30 14.55
CA SER A 46 -7.75 -6.87 15.74
C SER A 46 -7.99 -5.40 16.03
N SER A 47 -7.88 -5.03 17.31
CA SER A 47 -8.00 -3.62 17.73
C SER A 47 -6.96 -2.76 17.00
N GLY A 48 -7.41 -1.66 16.40
CA GLY A 48 -6.53 -0.73 15.70
C GLY A 48 -5.92 -1.27 14.39
N ARG A 49 -6.42 -2.41 13.85
CA ARG A 49 -5.94 -2.94 12.58
C ARG A 49 -6.09 -1.89 11.47
N VAL A 50 -4.99 -1.59 10.80
CA VAL A 50 -4.96 -0.75 9.60
C VAL A 50 -5.04 -1.66 8.38
N ILE A 51 -6.00 -1.41 7.48
CA ILE A 51 -6.04 -2.03 6.15
C ILE A 51 -5.48 -1.03 5.16
N VAL A 52 -4.48 -1.46 4.39
CA VAL A 52 -3.86 -0.68 3.32
C VAL A 52 -4.30 -1.26 1.99
N VAL A 53 -4.71 -0.40 1.08
CA VAL A 53 -5.12 -0.76 -0.27
C VAL A 53 -4.28 0.07 -1.25
N ASN A 54 -3.53 -0.61 -2.11
CA ASN A 54 -3.00 0.02 -3.31
C ASN A 54 -3.98 -0.26 -4.45
N ALA A 55 -4.45 0.79 -5.10
CA ALA A 55 -5.37 0.69 -6.24
C ALA A 55 -4.71 1.28 -7.50
N GLY A 56 -4.89 0.59 -8.62
CA GLY A 56 -4.41 1.05 -9.91
C GLY A 56 -5.44 0.85 -11.00
N ALA A 57 -5.38 1.67 -12.04
CA ALA A 57 -6.27 1.56 -13.18
C ALA A 57 -5.58 1.94 -14.49
N GLY A 58 -5.94 1.21 -15.56
CA GLY A 58 -5.69 1.59 -16.94
C GLY A 58 -6.85 2.44 -17.47
N THR A 59 -6.52 3.50 -18.17
CA THR A 59 -7.49 4.49 -18.64
C THR A 59 -7.23 4.86 -20.10
N SER A 60 -8.16 5.56 -20.74
CA SER A 60 -7.97 6.15 -22.06
C SER A 60 -7.82 7.68 -22.02
N ALA A 61 -7.75 8.26 -20.83
CA ALA A 61 -7.53 9.68 -20.58
C ALA A 61 -7.04 9.85 -19.14
N ALA A 62 -6.41 10.97 -18.81
CA ALA A 62 -5.95 11.24 -17.44
C ALA A 62 -7.08 11.07 -16.43
N ARG A 63 -6.87 10.23 -15.44
CA ARG A 63 -7.80 9.93 -14.34
C ARG A 63 -7.05 9.93 -13.02
N THR A 64 -7.78 10.22 -11.95
CA THR A 64 -7.33 10.11 -10.58
C THR A 64 -8.28 9.22 -9.78
N ILE A 65 -7.85 8.68 -8.67
CA ILE A 65 -8.72 8.01 -7.71
C ILE A 65 -9.35 9.09 -6.83
N SER A 66 -10.66 9.24 -6.91
CA SER A 66 -11.40 10.29 -6.18
C SER A 66 -11.69 9.88 -4.75
N SER A 67 -11.95 8.60 -4.50
CA SER A 67 -12.17 8.06 -3.15
C SER A 67 -12.01 6.55 -3.11
N VAL A 68 -11.67 6.04 -1.92
CA VAL A 68 -11.68 4.61 -1.61
C VAL A 68 -12.46 4.42 -0.30
N THR A 69 -13.31 3.39 -0.24
CA THR A 69 -13.87 2.91 1.03
C THR A 69 -13.44 1.47 1.28
N ILE A 70 -13.14 1.13 2.52
CA ILE A 70 -12.67 -0.19 2.95
C ILE A 70 -13.62 -0.70 4.03
N GLY A 71 -14.44 -1.72 3.72
CA GLY A 71 -15.46 -2.21 4.65
C GLY A 71 -16.47 -1.13 5.07
N GLY A 72 -16.78 -0.19 4.16
CA GLY A 72 -17.66 0.95 4.43
C GLY A 72 -16.99 2.15 5.13
N VAL A 73 -15.72 2.02 5.55
CA VAL A 73 -14.96 3.13 6.15
C VAL A 73 -14.28 3.93 5.04
N THR A 74 -14.43 5.26 5.04
CA THR A 74 -13.70 6.13 4.11
C THR A 74 -12.21 6.05 4.38
N ALA A 75 -11.43 5.68 3.37
CA ALA A 75 -9.98 5.57 3.49
C ALA A 75 -9.30 6.94 3.30
N THR A 76 -8.20 7.12 4.03
CA THR A 76 -7.28 8.24 3.85
C THR A 76 -6.38 7.93 2.65
N GLN A 77 -6.25 8.88 1.73
CA GLN A 77 -5.27 8.82 0.67
C GLN A 77 -3.88 9.09 1.26
N ALA A 78 -2.95 8.13 1.13
CA ALA A 78 -1.55 8.33 1.48
C ALA A 78 -0.82 9.05 0.34
N ALA A 79 -0.81 8.44 -0.84
CA ALA A 79 -0.14 8.98 -2.02
C ALA A 79 -0.88 8.56 -3.29
N GLN A 80 -0.72 9.32 -4.36
CA GLN A 80 -1.28 8.99 -5.67
C GLN A 80 -0.44 9.60 -6.79
N ALA A 81 -0.21 8.84 -7.85
CA ALA A 81 0.33 9.28 -9.12
C ALA A 81 -0.67 9.04 -10.24
N ALA A 82 -0.65 9.89 -11.25
CA ALA A 82 -1.51 9.77 -12.43
C ALA A 82 -0.78 10.26 -13.69
N MET A 83 -1.03 9.57 -14.78
CA MET A 83 -0.60 9.92 -16.14
C MET A 83 -1.78 9.94 -17.11
N SER A 84 -1.49 10.11 -18.40
CA SER A 84 -2.53 10.16 -19.43
C SER A 84 -3.39 8.90 -19.52
N GLU A 85 -2.83 7.73 -19.23
CA GLU A 85 -3.52 6.43 -19.42
C GLU A 85 -3.35 5.47 -18.25
N SER A 86 -2.79 5.91 -17.13
CA SER A 86 -2.70 5.13 -15.90
C SER A 86 -2.83 5.99 -14.65
N CYS A 87 -3.29 5.40 -13.57
CA CYS A 87 -3.18 5.96 -12.24
C CYS A 87 -2.93 4.85 -11.21
N ASN A 88 -2.24 5.21 -10.15
CA ASN A 88 -1.98 4.35 -9.00
C ASN A 88 -2.06 5.17 -7.72
N GLY A 89 -2.59 4.62 -6.65
CA GLY A 89 -2.64 5.30 -5.37
C GLY A 89 -2.74 4.31 -4.20
N THR A 90 -2.14 4.70 -3.09
CA THR A 90 -2.19 3.95 -1.84
C THR A 90 -3.10 4.66 -0.84
N PHE A 91 -4.02 3.90 -0.28
CA PHE A 91 -5.06 4.35 0.66
C PHE A 91 -5.06 3.46 1.89
N TYR A 92 -5.50 3.98 3.03
CA TYR A 92 -5.59 3.19 4.25
C TYR A 92 -6.77 3.61 5.13
N ALA A 93 -7.25 2.68 5.94
CA ALA A 93 -8.26 2.94 6.96
C ALA A 93 -8.07 2.03 8.18
N VAL A 94 -8.47 2.52 9.35
CA VAL A 94 -8.58 1.68 10.56
C VAL A 94 -9.87 0.87 10.49
N VAL A 95 -9.75 -0.46 10.34
CA VAL A 95 -10.87 -1.40 10.26
C VAL A 95 -10.67 -2.48 11.31
N SER A 96 -11.10 -2.22 12.54
CA SER A 96 -10.82 -3.08 13.71
C SER A 96 -11.69 -4.34 13.76
N THR A 97 -12.80 -4.39 13.03
CA THR A 97 -13.79 -5.48 13.10
C THR A 97 -14.02 -6.11 11.72
N GLY A 98 -14.65 -7.30 11.73
CA GLY A 98 -14.88 -8.05 10.48
C GLY A 98 -13.61 -8.67 9.92
N THR A 99 -13.77 -9.75 9.17
CA THR A 99 -12.68 -10.47 8.49
C THR A 99 -12.72 -10.28 6.97
N SER A 100 -13.77 -9.65 6.46
CA SER A 100 -13.96 -9.29 5.06
C SER A 100 -14.94 -8.14 4.91
N GLY A 101 -14.96 -7.51 3.74
CA GLY A 101 -15.90 -6.45 3.38
C GLY A 101 -15.67 -5.97 1.95
N ASP A 102 -16.52 -5.07 1.49
CA ASP A 102 -16.36 -4.49 0.17
C ASP A 102 -15.28 -3.41 0.19
N ILE A 103 -14.46 -3.39 -0.87
CA ILE A 103 -13.57 -2.28 -1.18
C ILE A 103 -14.15 -1.58 -2.41
N VAL A 104 -14.48 -0.30 -2.27
CA VAL A 104 -15.03 0.49 -3.37
C VAL A 104 -14.03 1.57 -3.77
N VAL A 105 -13.62 1.55 -5.04
CA VAL A 105 -12.70 2.53 -5.63
C VAL A 105 -13.48 3.38 -6.63
N THR A 106 -13.51 4.69 -6.41
CA THR A 106 -14.15 5.65 -7.32
C THR A 106 -13.09 6.48 -8.03
N TYR A 107 -13.15 6.49 -9.34
CA TYR A 107 -12.26 7.29 -10.19
C TYR A 107 -12.92 8.58 -10.65
N SER A 108 -12.14 9.56 -11.08
CA SER A 108 -12.64 10.85 -11.63
C SER A 108 -13.36 10.72 -12.98
N GLY A 109 -13.37 9.54 -13.55
CA GLY A 109 -14.07 9.18 -14.78
C GLY A 109 -13.91 7.71 -15.09
N SER A 110 -14.49 7.24 -16.19
CA SER A 110 -14.44 5.82 -16.57
C SER A 110 -12.99 5.37 -16.81
N CYS A 111 -12.64 4.23 -16.22
CA CYS A 111 -11.41 3.48 -16.45
C CYS A 111 -11.76 2.17 -17.16
N ASN A 112 -10.83 1.64 -17.95
CA ASN A 112 -11.07 0.42 -18.72
C ASN A 112 -10.95 -0.83 -17.85
N ARG A 113 -10.19 -0.73 -16.77
CA ARG A 113 -9.84 -1.82 -15.85
C ARG A 113 -9.30 -1.24 -14.54
N SER A 114 -9.40 -2.01 -13.47
CA SER A 114 -8.82 -1.65 -12.17
C SER A 114 -8.33 -2.89 -11.45
N GLY A 115 -7.31 -2.73 -10.61
CA GLY A 115 -6.84 -3.74 -9.69
C GLY A 115 -6.58 -3.15 -8.32
N ILE A 116 -6.67 -3.99 -7.29
CA ILE A 116 -6.30 -3.67 -5.92
C ILE A 116 -5.33 -4.71 -5.36
N GLY A 117 -4.39 -4.26 -4.52
CA GLY A 117 -3.62 -5.08 -3.59
C GLY A 117 -3.99 -4.69 -2.17
N VAL A 118 -4.06 -5.66 -1.26
CA VAL A 118 -4.57 -5.47 0.11
C VAL A 118 -3.61 -6.03 1.13
N TRP A 119 -3.29 -5.23 2.14
CA TRP A 119 -2.47 -5.61 3.30
C TRP A 119 -3.17 -5.25 4.60
N GLY A 120 -2.90 -6.03 5.63
CA GLY A 120 -3.31 -5.78 7.01
C GLY A 120 -2.10 -5.46 7.89
N LEU A 121 -2.24 -4.46 8.74
CA LEU A 121 -1.23 -4.09 9.73
C LEU A 121 -1.84 -4.19 11.13
N ALA A 122 -1.16 -4.90 12.03
CA ALA A 122 -1.46 -4.87 13.47
C ALA A 122 -0.32 -4.21 14.23
N GLY A 123 -0.62 -3.50 15.31
CA GLY A 123 0.36 -2.74 16.08
C GLY A 123 0.92 -1.51 15.37
N ALA A 124 0.31 -1.09 14.26
CA ALA A 124 0.71 0.10 13.52
C ALA A 124 -0.02 1.35 14.01
N ALA A 125 0.65 2.49 13.93
CA ALA A 125 0.00 3.79 14.11
C ALA A 125 -1.17 3.96 13.12
N ALA A 126 -2.22 4.66 13.56
CA ALA A 126 -3.42 4.90 12.74
C ALA A 126 -3.19 5.88 11.57
N THR A 127 -2.03 6.51 11.53
CA THR A 127 -1.63 7.45 10.48
C THR A 127 -0.33 7.01 9.84
N ALA A 128 -0.20 7.25 8.54
CA ALA A 128 1.05 7.03 7.82
C ALA A 128 2.20 7.87 8.42
N HIS A 129 3.42 7.31 8.41
CA HIS A 129 4.63 8.02 8.81
C HIS A 129 5.18 8.84 7.66
N ASP A 130 5.33 8.20 6.49
CA ASP A 130 5.82 8.85 5.28
C ASP A 130 5.10 8.32 4.05
N THR A 131 5.05 9.11 2.97
CA THR A 131 4.30 8.81 1.76
C THR A 131 4.99 9.37 0.53
N VAL A 132 4.98 8.63 -0.57
CA VAL A 132 5.60 9.04 -1.82
C VAL A 132 4.82 8.52 -3.03
N SER A 133 4.88 9.25 -4.12
CA SER A 133 4.40 8.78 -5.43
C SER A 133 5.30 9.30 -6.54
N ASP A 134 5.37 8.53 -7.63
CA ASP A 134 6.15 8.88 -8.81
C ASP A 134 5.44 8.44 -10.10
N SER A 135 5.74 9.08 -11.20
CA SER A 135 5.20 8.78 -12.52
C SER A 135 6.16 9.18 -13.62
N ALA A 136 6.04 8.55 -14.78
CA ALA A 136 6.81 8.86 -16.00
C ALA A 136 8.33 8.59 -15.90
N SER A 137 8.79 7.79 -14.96
CA SER A 137 10.18 7.39 -14.80
C SER A 137 10.37 5.88 -14.86
N ASN A 138 11.52 5.45 -15.35
CA ASN A 138 11.95 4.05 -15.26
C ASN A 138 13.43 4.03 -14.84
N PRO A 139 13.75 3.58 -13.62
CA PRO A 139 12.82 3.03 -12.61
C PRO A 139 11.90 4.09 -12.01
N ILE A 140 10.69 3.68 -11.58
CA ILE A 140 9.84 4.47 -10.68
C ILE A 140 10.58 4.57 -9.35
N ALA A 141 10.82 5.77 -8.87
CA ALA A 141 11.55 6.04 -7.63
C ALA A 141 10.59 6.41 -6.49
N LEU A 142 10.61 5.61 -5.43
CA LEU A 142 9.72 5.77 -4.27
C LEU A 142 10.55 5.87 -2.97
N PRO A 143 11.46 6.88 -2.83
CA PRO A 143 12.24 7.03 -1.61
C PRO A 143 11.32 7.25 -0.42
N LEU A 144 11.53 6.49 0.67
CA LEU A 144 10.61 6.46 1.79
C LEU A 144 11.35 6.33 3.10
N SER A 145 11.01 7.15 4.08
CA SER A 145 11.51 7.01 5.46
C SER A 145 10.60 6.08 6.24
N ILE A 146 11.20 5.15 7.00
CA ILE A 146 10.47 4.10 7.72
C ILE A 146 10.98 4.06 9.15
N PRO A 147 10.12 4.20 10.17
CA PRO A 147 10.54 4.12 11.56
C PRO A 147 11.10 2.74 11.93
N ALA A 148 11.94 2.68 12.96
CA ALA A 148 12.36 1.42 13.54
C ALA A 148 11.16 0.56 13.94
N SER A 149 11.22 -0.74 13.71
CA SER A 149 10.12 -1.70 13.89
C SER A 149 8.87 -1.38 13.05
N GLY A 150 9.03 -0.62 11.98
CA GLY A 150 7.98 -0.18 11.06
C GLY A 150 7.80 -1.09 9.85
N ALA A 151 6.89 -0.69 8.97
CA ALA A 151 6.58 -1.37 7.72
C ALA A 151 6.44 -0.39 6.55
N ALA A 152 6.78 -0.85 5.35
CA ALA A 152 6.55 -0.15 4.09
C ALA A 152 5.74 -1.01 3.12
N ILE A 153 4.87 -0.36 2.35
CA ILE A 153 4.02 -0.97 1.32
C ILE A 153 4.07 -0.08 0.09
N GLY A 154 4.32 -0.68 -1.07
CA GLY A 154 4.33 0.00 -2.36
C GLY A 154 3.46 -0.71 -3.38
N GLY A 155 2.98 0.03 -4.36
CA GLY A 155 2.29 -0.50 -5.52
C GLY A 155 2.63 0.27 -6.78
N CYS A 156 2.54 -0.41 -7.91
CA CYS A 156 2.87 0.10 -9.24
C CYS A 156 1.84 -0.38 -10.25
N TYR A 157 1.43 0.51 -11.15
CA TYR A 157 0.55 0.19 -12.27
C TYR A 157 1.15 0.70 -13.57
N THR A 158 1.23 -0.16 -14.59
CA THR A 158 1.87 0.15 -15.87
C THR A 158 1.12 -0.43 -17.07
N ASN A 159 1.45 0.07 -18.25
CA ASN A 159 1.07 -0.53 -19.51
C ASN A 159 2.17 -1.51 -19.95
N GLY A 160 2.00 -2.77 -19.66
CA GLY A 160 2.80 -3.92 -20.12
C GLY A 160 4.20 -3.98 -19.59
N ALA A 161 4.75 -4.93 -19.10
CA ALA A 161 6.09 -5.30 -18.70
C ALA A 161 6.13 -5.99 -17.34
N THR A 162 7.18 -6.75 -17.08
CA THR A 162 7.44 -7.31 -15.75
C THR A 162 7.99 -6.23 -14.83
N HIS A 163 7.60 -6.26 -13.59
CA HIS A 163 8.11 -5.40 -12.53
C HIS A 163 9.21 -6.10 -11.73
N SER A 164 10.18 -5.33 -11.27
CA SER A 164 11.21 -5.81 -10.34
C SER A 164 11.38 -4.77 -9.23
N TRP A 165 11.05 -5.18 -8.01
CA TRP A 165 11.11 -4.32 -6.83
C TRP A 165 12.49 -4.34 -6.19
N ALA A 166 13.01 -3.16 -5.84
CA ALA A 166 14.19 -2.97 -5.01
C ALA A 166 13.79 -2.55 -3.60
N ASN A 167 14.41 -3.17 -2.59
CA ASN A 167 14.24 -2.90 -1.15
C ASN A 167 12.87 -3.23 -0.55
N LEU A 168 11.94 -3.77 -1.36
CA LEU A 168 10.72 -4.43 -0.89
C LEU A 168 10.63 -5.84 -1.50
N THR A 169 9.89 -6.73 -0.85
CA THR A 169 9.58 -8.05 -1.37
C THR A 169 8.26 -8.00 -2.12
N GLU A 170 8.26 -8.38 -3.38
CA GLU A 170 7.04 -8.46 -4.18
C GLU A 170 6.06 -9.47 -3.58
N ASN A 171 4.81 -9.05 -3.42
CA ASN A 171 3.73 -9.86 -2.89
C ASN A 171 2.80 -10.38 -3.98
N PHE A 172 2.59 -9.59 -5.01
CA PHE A 172 1.77 -9.97 -6.16
C PHE A 172 2.18 -9.22 -7.42
N GLU A 173 1.93 -9.88 -8.53
CA GLU A 173 1.86 -9.31 -9.86
C GLU A 173 0.59 -9.84 -10.52
N GLN A 174 -0.28 -8.98 -10.99
CA GLN A 174 -1.53 -9.35 -11.64
C GLN A 174 -1.76 -8.54 -12.92
N ASN A 175 -2.41 -9.17 -13.88
CA ASN A 175 -2.89 -8.52 -15.10
C ASN A 175 -4.40 -8.31 -15.00
N PRO A 176 -4.90 -7.13 -14.59
CA PRO A 176 -6.33 -6.82 -14.66
C PRO A 176 -6.86 -6.94 -16.10
N GLU A 177 -5.97 -6.76 -17.07
CA GLU A 177 -6.16 -7.06 -18.49
C GLU A 177 -4.80 -7.29 -19.17
N ALA A 178 -4.77 -8.06 -20.25
CA ALA A 178 -3.58 -8.62 -20.90
C ALA A 178 -2.42 -7.65 -21.24
N SER A 179 -2.67 -6.35 -21.31
CA SER A 179 -1.64 -5.32 -21.61
C SER A 179 -1.29 -4.42 -20.42
N HIS A 180 -1.83 -4.70 -19.23
CA HIS A 180 -1.59 -3.85 -18.05
C HIS A 180 -1.20 -4.70 -16.87
N LEU A 181 -0.20 -4.24 -16.15
CA LEU A 181 0.35 -4.91 -15.00
C LEU A 181 0.16 -4.06 -13.75
N HIS A 182 -0.35 -4.70 -12.71
CA HIS A 182 -0.44 -4.14 -11.36
C HIS A 182 0.37 -5.04 -10.43
N SER A 183 1.35 -4.49 -9.75
CA SER A 183 2.13 -5.21 -8.76
C SER A 183 2.15 -4.46 -7.43
N GLY A 184 2.45 -5.19 -6.37
CA GLY A 184 2.66 -4.62 -5.06
C GLY A 184 3.68 -5.39 -4.25
N ALA A 185 4.39 -4.65 -3.40
CA ALA A 185 5.48 -5.16 -2.59
C ALA A 185 5.43 -4.57 -1.19
N SER A 186 6.00 -5.27 -0.22
CA SER A 186 6.06 -4.79 1.16
C SER A 186 7.24 -5.39 1.92
N ALA A 187 7.62 -4.74 3.02
CA ALA A 187 8.61 -5.25 3.97
C ALA A 187 8.41 -4.62 5.35
N THR A 188 8.92 -5.32 6.39
CA THR A 188 9.11 -4.79 7.75
C THR A 188 10.59 -4.51 7.98
N PHE A 189 10.89 -3.55 8.84
CA PHE A 189 12.26 -3.11 9.13
C PHE A 189 12.47 -3.06 10.65
N GLU A 190 13.52 -3.68 11.14
CA GLU A 190 13.88 -3.62 12.57
C GLU A 190 14.47 -2.26 12.93
N GLU A 191 15.31 -1.72 12.03
CA GLU A 191 15.99 -0.43 12.19
C GLU A 191 15.31 0.66 11.38
N GLU A 192 15.42 1.90 11.82
CA GLU A 192 14.97 3.07 11.08
C GLU A 192 15.66 3.18 9.72
N GLN A 193 14.88 3.50 8.70
CA GLN A 193 15.37 3.79 7.36
C GLN A 193 15.09 5.26 7.03
N THR A 194 16.10 5.99 6.61
CA THR A 194 15.95 7.36 6.12
C THR A 194 16.08 7.35 4.59
N ASP A 195 15.07 7.84 3.88
CA ASP A 195 15.04 7.93 2.42
C ASP A 195 15.47 6.62 1.73
N LEU A 196 14.97 5.47 2.24
CA LEU A 196 15.25 4.17 1.62
C LEU A 196 14.86 4.21 0.15
N ALA A 197 15.82 3.94 -0.73
CA ALA A 197 15.63 3.98 -2.17
C ALA A 197 14.79 2.80 -2.68
N ILE A 198 13.48 2.81 -2.37
CA ILE A 198 12.53 1.87 -2.97
C ILE A 198 12.38 2.24 -4.44
N ALA A 199 12.43 1.25 -5.32
CA ALA A 199 12.29 1.48 -6.75
C ALA A 199 11.61 0.30 -7.44
N VAL A 200 10.93 0.58 -8.56
CA VAL A 200 10.37 -0.44 -9.46
C VAL A 200 11.03 -0.28 -10.82
N THR A 201 11.82 -1.27 -11.22
CA THR A 201 12.39 -1.36 -12.56
C THR A 201 11.44 -2.12 -13.47
N LEU A 202 11.22 -1.59 -14.65
CA LEU A 202 10.29 -2.09 -15.66
C LEU A 202 11.07 -2.59 -16.88
N SER A 203 10.73 -3.77 -17.37
CA SER A 203 11.44 -4.35 -18.53
C SER A 203 11.20 -3.58 -19.84
N SER A 204 10.01 -3.06 -20.02
CA SER A 204 9.62 -2.06 -21.04
C SER A 204 8.27 -1.50 -20.63
N ALA A 205 8.14 -0.21 -20.43
CA ALA A 205 6.84 0.36 -20.10
C ALA A 205 6.68 1.74 -20.66
N SER A 206 5.46 2.10 -20.93
CA SER A 206 4.96 3.45 -21.04
C SER A 206 3.85 3.60 -19.99
N MET A 207 3.71 4.79 -19.41
CA MET A 207 2.63 5.11 -18.46
C MET A 207 2.78 4.45 -17.09
N GLU A 208 3.93 4.68 -16.50
CA GLU A 208 4.30 4.18 -15.20
C GLU A 208 3.74 5.09 -14.10
N THR A 209 3.05 4.49 -13.14
CA THR A 209 2.60 5.16 -11.92
C THR A 209 2.84 4.28 -10.71
N GLY A 210 3.40 4.85 -9.66
CA GLY A 210 3.67 4.14 -8.42
C GLY A 210 3.41 5.01 -7.20
N SER A 211 3.12 4.36 -6.08
CA SER A 211 2.95 5.01 -4.79
C SER A 211 3.37 4.08 -3.65
N ALA A 212 3.90 4.65 -2.57
CA ALA A 212 4.27 3.91 -1.39
C ALA A 212 3.92 4.68 -0.10
N VAL A 213 3.84 3.92 1.00
CA VAL A 213 3.51 4.42 2.33
C VAL A 213 4.28 3.62 3.38
N SER A 214 4.68 4.29 4.46
CA SER A 214 5.23 3.64 5.64
C SER A 214 4.39 3.89 6.89
N PHE A 215 4.48 2.95 7.84
CA PHE A 215 3.84 3.01 9.15
C PHE A 215 4.84 2.65 10.24
N GLY A 216 4.81 3.40 11.35
CA GLY A 216 5.52 3.05 12.57
C GLY A 216 4.63 2.26 13.53
N PRO A 217 5.22 1.64 14.59
CA PRO A 217 4.47 1.03 15.67
C PRO A 217 3.72 2.09 16.52
N ILE A 218 2.69 1.62 17.27
CA ILE A 218 1.96 2.41 18.29
C ILE A 218 2.70 2.48 19.61
#